data_d21fdc720c7f16ea9df6084b90d19d4f
#
_entry.id   d21fdc720c7f16ea9df6084b90d19d4f
#
_cell.length_a   1.000
_cell.length_b   1.000
_cell.length_c   1.000
_cell.angle_alpha   90.00
_cell.angle_beta   90.00
_cell.angle_gamma   90.00
#
_symmetry.space_group_name_H-M   'P 1'
#
loop_
_entity.id
_entity.type
_entity.pdbx_description
1 polymer ?
#
loop_
_entity_poly.entity_id
_entity_poly.type
_entity_poly.pdbx_seq_one_letter_code
_entity_poly.pdbx_strand_id
1 'polypeptide(L)'
;MSDSYLPSLHWDPDLQQWIPKRGFTTVELPPEVDPNLLPRPAYQVGQRVRFSLYGSIPWEGEIRGIQIAGGAYDPYTEAVEYTIQRRYLRSNSMIYLIQARGHIRMVAAPKILGIPTNTHRSAIWEHGYEDFEE
;
A
#
# COMPACT_ATOMS: atom_id res chain seq x y z
N MET A 1 6.47 24.43 -15.21
CA MET A 1 6.22 24.05 -15.15
C MET A 1 5.95 22.98 -14.99
N SER A 2 5.78 22.41 -14.96
CA SER A 2 5.51 21.55 -14.95
C SER A 2 4.96 20.74 -14.31
N ASP A 3 4.20 20.61 -14.15
CA ASP A 3 3.55 19.94 -13.42
C ASP A 3 2.90 18.76 -13.91
N SER A 4 3.52 18.04 -14.76
CA SER A 4 3.09 16.76 -15.22
C SER A 4 3.55 15.64 -14.29
N TYR A 5 3.84 15.97 -13.08
CA TYR A 5 4.29 14.98 -12.11
C TYR A 5 3.42 15.04 -10.86
N LEU A 6 2.84 13.91 -10.49
CA LEU A 6 1.97 13.83 -9.32
C LEU A 6 2.74 13.35 -8.10
N PRO A 7 2.49 13.95 -6.93
CA PRO A 7 3.14 13.47 -5.71
C PRO A 7 2.61 12.10 -5.32
N SER A 8 3.43 11.31 -4.64
CA SER A 8 2.98 10.09 -4.00
C SER A 8 2.19 10.45 -2.75
N LEU A 9 1.23 9.60 -2.41
CA LEU A 9 0.45 9.79 -1.19
C LEU A 9 0.91 8.76 -0.17
N HIS A 10 1.14 9.22 1.06
CA HIS A 10 1.55 8.35 2.14
C HIS A 10 0.48 8.35 3.21
N TRP A 11 0.10 7.17 3.66
CA TRP A 11 -0.96 7.06 4.65
C TRP A 11 -0.42 7.39 6.04
N ASP A 12 -1.09 8.33 6.72
CA ASP A 12 -0.77 8.67 8.09
C ASP A 12 -1.73 7.91 8.99
N PRO A 13 -1.26 6.88 9.72
CA PRO A 13 -2.17 6.08 10.53
C PRO A 13 -2.75 6.82 11.72
N ASP A 14 -2.09 7.86 12.18
CA ASP A 14 -2.59 8.63 13.30
C ASP A 14 -3.70 9.57 12.87
N LEU A 15 -3.54 10.23 11.74
CA LEU A 15 -4.54 11.14 11.21
C LEU A 15 -5.58 10.44 10.35
N GLN A 16 -5.32 9.21 9.95
CA GLN A 16 -6.21 8.43 9.08
C GLN A 16 -6.49 9.19 7.80
N GLN A 17 -5.42 9.69 7.18
CA GLN A 17 -5.56 10.41 5.92
C GLN A 17 -4.29 10.31 5.11
N TRP A 18 -4.43 10.56 3.81
CA TRP A 18 -3.30 10.55 2.88
C TRP A 18 -2.57 11.87 2.93
N ILE A 19 -1.22 11.81 2.97
CA ILE A 19 -0.36 12.98 2.98
C ILE A 19 0.39 13.00 1.67
N PRO A 20 0.18 13.99 0.80
CA PRO A 20 0.92 14.06 -0.46
C PRO A 20 2.35 14.51 -0.20
N LYS A 21 3.29 13.81 -0.81
CA LYS A 21 4.71 14.11 -0.63
C LYS A 21 5.45 14.05 -1.94
N ARG A 22 6.46 14.91 -2.04
CA ARG A 22 7.42 14.85 -3.12
C ARG A 22 8.77 14.65 -2.45
N GLY A 23 9.31 13.44 -2.55
CA GLY A 23 10.48 13.07 -1.77
C GLY A 23 10.10 13.05 -0.29
N PHE A 24 10.81 13.82 0.52
CA PHE A 24 10.51 13.88 1.94
C PHE A 24 9.69 15.11 2.32
N THR A 25 9.31 15.92 1.33
CA THR A 25 8.60 17.17 1.58
C THR A 25 7.11 16.99 1.38
N THR A 26 6.32 17.41 2.36
CA THR A 26 4.87 17.44 2.22
C THR A 26 4.50 18.54 1.24
N VAL A 27 3.62 18.23 0.30
CA VAL A 27 3.16 19.18 -0.71
C VAL A 27 1.64 19.18 -0.70
N GLU A 28 1.07 20.06 -1.51
CA GLU A 28 -0.39 20.10 -1.58
C GLU A 28 -0.90 19.08 -2.56
N LEU A 29 -2.05 18.54 -2.25
CA LEU A 29 -2.74 17.64 -3.15
C LEU A 29 -3.15 18.43 -4.39
N PRO A 30 -3.00 17.86 -5.59
CA PRO A 30 -3.45 18.56 -6.79
C PRO A 30 -4.93 18.91 -6.69
N PRO A 31 -5.30 20.11 -7.15
CA PRO A 31 -6.69 20.57 -6.99
C PRO A 31 -7.70 19.70 -7.76
N GLU A 32 -7.23 18.96 -8.76
CA GLU A 32 -8.09 18.06 -9.52
C GLU A 32 -8.46 16.80 -8.76
N VAL A 33 -7.78 16.53 -7.66
CA VAL A 33 -8.03 15.31 -6.90
C VAL A 33 -8.95 15.62 -5.73
N ASP A 34 -10.04 14.85 -5.64
CA ASP A 34 -10.96 14.95 -4.52
C ASP A 34 -10.50 13.96 -3.44
N PRO A 35 -10.00 14.44 -2.31
CA PRO A 35 -9.51 13.54 -1.28
C PRO A 35 -10.58 12.63 -0.71
N ASN A 36 -11.84 13.01 -0.81
CA ASN A 36 -12.92 12.16 -0.31
C ASN A 36 -13.16 10.94 -1.17
N LEU A 37 -12.64 10.96 -2.40
CA LEU A 37 -12.78 9.82 -3.30
C LEU A 37 -11.57 8.92 -3.28
N LEU A 38 -10.54 9.24 -2.52
CA LEU A 38 -9.36 8.39 -2.43
C LEU A 38 -9.70 7.14 -1.62
N PRO A 39 -9.16 5.99 -2.04
CA PRO A 39 -9.48 4.74 -1.34
C PRO A 39 -8.85 4.72 0.04
N ARG A 40 -9.54 4.09 0.98
CA ARG A 40 -8.95 3.86 2.29
C ARG A 40 -8.29 2.50 2.28
N PRO A 41 -7.16 2.37 2.99
CA PRO A 41 -6.50 1.07 3.05
C PRO A 41 -7.38 0.03 3.71
N ALA A 42 -7.34 -1.17 3.18
CA ALA A 42 -8.09 -2.28 3.74
C ALA A 42 -7.40 -2.85 4.98
N TYR A 43 -6.09 -2.58 5.12
CA TYR A 43 -5.31 -3.11 6.23
C TYR A 43 -4.59 -1.97 6.92
N GLN A 44 -4.19 -2.17 8.16
CA GLN A 44 -3.61 -1.12 8.99
C GLN A 44 -2.11 -1.30 9.12
N VAL A 45 -1.41 -0.20 9.34
CA VAL A 45 0.01 -0.25 9.70
C VAL A 45 0.12 -1.03 11.02
N GLY A 46 1.05 -1.95 11.07
CA GLY A 46 1.25 -2.83 12.22
C GLY A 46 0.58 -4.17 12.11
N GLN A 47 -0.29 -4.34 11.11
CA GLN A 47 -1.04 -5.59 10.94
C GLN A 47 -0.21 -6.60 10.17
N ARG A 48 -0.34 -7.87 10.51
CA ARG A 48 0.32 -8.93 9.74
C ARG A 48 -0.62 -9.39 8.63
N VAL A 49 -0.04 -9.59 7.44
CA VAL A 49 -0.83 -10.04 6.28
C VAL A 49 -0.04 -11.12 5.55
N ARG A 50 -0.76 -11.90 4.78
CA ARG A 50 -0.18 -12.82 3.82
C ARG A 50 -0.26 -12.18 2.45
N PHE A 51 0.75 -12.40 1.63
CA PHE A 51 0.78 -11.80 0.31
C PHE A 51 1.54 -12.68 -0.67
N SER A 52 1.26 -12.47 -1.95
CA SER A 52 1.91 -13.19 -3.03
C SER A 52 3.04 -12.31 -3.57
N LEU A 53 4.23 -12.84 -3.64
CA LEU A 53 5.36 -12.09 -4.16
C LEU A 53 6.03 -12.82 -5.30
N TYR A 54 6.51 -14.02 -5.04
CA TYR A 54 7.13 -14.85 -6.06
C TYR A 54 6.54 -16.24 -5.97
N GLY A 55 6.12 -16.78 -7.07
CA GLY A 55 5.63 -18.14 -7.13
C GLY A 55 4.33 -18.32 -6.38
N SER A 56 4.07 -19.55 -5.95
CA SER A 56 2.80 -19.89 -5.35
C SER A 56 2.83 -19.95 -3.83
N ILE A 57 3.99 -19.81 -3.22
CA ILE A 57 4.07 -19.88 -1.76
C ILE A 57 3.83 -18.52 -1.17
N PRO A 58 2.81 -18.36 -0.32
CA PRO A 58 2.54 -17.06 0.27
C PRO A 58 3.63 -16.65 1.26
N TRP A 59 3.85 -15.35 1.33
CA TRP A 59 4.72 -14.75 2.31
C TRP A 59 3.88 -14.11 3.39
N GLU A 60 4.47 -13.87 4.53
CA GLU A 60 3.81 -13.15 5.62
C GLU A 60 4.72 -12.04 6.11
N GLY A 61 4.13 -10.95 6.52
CA GLY A 61 4.90 -9.87 7.07
C GLY A 61 4.02 -8.82 7.72
N GLU A 62 4.68 -7.84 8.32
CA GLU A 62 3.99 -6.78 9.03
C GLU A 62 3.97 -5.52 8.17
N ILE A 63 2.82 -4.89 8.07
CA ILE A 63 2.68 -3.65 7.30
C ILE A 63 3.35 -2.53 8.07
N ARG A 64 4.32 -1.89 7.43
CA ARG A 64 5.06 -0.79 8.04
C ARG A 64 4.68 0.55 7.44
N GLY A 65 4.04 0.56 6.29
CA GLY A 65 3.59 1.78 5.65
C GLY A 65 2.68 1.47 4.49
N ILE A 66 1.97 2.49 4.02
CA ILE A 66 1.05 2.35 2.89
C ILE A 66 1.17 3.61 2.05
N GLN A 67 1.23 3.43 0.74
CA GLN A 67 1.35 4.58 -0.14
C GLN A 67 0.58 4.36 -1.43
N ILE A 68 0.23 5.44 -2.09
CA ILE A 68 -0.32 5.40 -3.43
C ILE A 68 0.69 6.09 -4.33
N ALA A 69 1.12 5.38 -5.38
CA ALA A 69 2.13 5.91 -6.26
C ALA A 69 1.59 7.07 -7.09
N GLY A 70 2.37 8.11 -7.21
CA GLY A 70 2.08 9.19 -8.13
C GLY A 70 2.73 8.93 -9.47
N GLY A 71 3.44 9.92 -9.99
CA GLY A 71 4.22 9.73 -11.19
C GLY A 71 3.86 10.71 -12.27
N ALA A 72 4.42 10.48 -13.45
CA ALA A 72 4.24 11.40 -14.57
C ALA A 72 2.90 11.19 -15.26
N TYR A 73 2.35 12.23 -15.82
CA TYR A 73 1.18 12.14 -16.67
C TYR A 73 1.35 13.13 -17.82
N ASP A 74 0.59 12.91 -18.88
CA ASP A 74 0.69 13.75 -20.06
C ASP A 74 -0.54 14.66 -20.14
N PRO A 75 -0.39 15.94 -19.81
CA PRO A 75 -1.56 16.83 -19.80
C PRO A 75 -2.11 17.15 -21.18
N TYR A 76 -1.38 16.78 -22.24
CA TYR A 76 -1.84 17.09 -23.59
C TYR A 76 -2.67 16.00 -24.23
N THR A 77 -2.58 14.79 -23.73
CA THR A 77 -3.29 13.67 -24.34
C THR A 77 -4.46 13.16 -23.52
N GLU A 78 -4.66 13.70 -22.33
CA GLU A 78 -5.69 13.18 -21.44
C GLU A 78 -6.47 14.33 -20.84
N ALA A 79 -7.71 14.03 -20.49
CA ALA A 79 -8.51 14.96 -19.72
C ALA A 79 -7.94 15.01 -18.30
N VAL A 80 -7.31 16.11 -17.97
CA VAL A 80 -6.43 16.18 -16.81
C VAL A 80 -7.17 15.85 -15.52
N GLU A 81 -8.31 16.50 -15.27
CA GLU A 81 -9.01 16.27 -14.01
C GLU A 81 -9.36 14.81 -13.82
N TYR A 82 -9.92 14.22 -14.86
CA TYR A 82 -10.38 12.85 -14.79
C TYR A 82 -9.23 11.88 -14.65
N THR A 83 -8.18 12.11 -15.41
CA THR A 83 -7.05 11.21 -15.43
C THR A 83 -6.27 11.23 -14.12
N ILE A 84 -6.10 12.41 -13.54
CA ILE A 84 -5.36 12.51 -12.30
C ILE A 84 -6.09 11.78 -11.17
N GLN A 85 -7.40 12.01 -11.07
CA GLN A 85 -8.17 11.30 -10.04
C GLN A 85 -8.08 9.80 -10.24
N ARG A 86 -8.20 9.34 -11.48
CA ARG A 86 -8.18 7.91 -11.77
C ARG A 86 -6.84 7.27 -11.48
N ARG A 87 -5.75 7.99 -11.66
CA ARG A 87 -4.45 7.40 -11.39
C ARG A 87 -4.34 6.96 -9.95
N TYR A 88 -4.86 7.77 -9.05
CA TYR A 88 -4.80 7.42 -7.64
C TYR A 88 -5.81 6.34 -7.28
N LEU A 89 -6.82 6.12 -8.12
CA LEU A 89 -7.87 5.15 -7.80
C LEU A 89 -7.60 3.76 -8.38
N ARG A 90 -6.57 3.59 -9.17
CA ARG A 90 -6.28 2.29 -9.76
C ARG A 90 -5.96 1.28 -8.68
N SER A 91 -6.43 0.05 -8.86
CA SER A 91 -6.31 -0.96 -7.83
C SER A 91 -4.87 -1.28 -7.45
N ASN A 92 -3.97 -1.19 -8.43
CA ASN A 92 -2.56 -1.49 -8.14
C ASN A 92 -1.74 -0.24 -7.84
N SER A 93 -2.39 0.91 -7.67
CA SER A 93 -1.69 2.12 -7.27
C SER A 93 -1.38 2.12 -5.78
N MET A 94 -2.20 1.44 -5.00
CA MET A 94 -1.95 1.35 -3.55
C MET A 94 -0.93 0.27 -3.28
N ILE A 95 0.12 0.64 -2.56
CA ILE A 95 1.24 -0.25 -2.29
C ILE A 95 1.43 -0.33 -0.79
N TYR A 96 1.54 -1.56 -0.29
CA TYR A 96 1.83 -1.81 1.12
C TYR A 96 3.32 -2.07 1.27
N LEU A 97 3.93 -1.39 2.23
CA LEU A 97 5.33 -1.62 2.55
C LEU A 97 5.35 -2.62 3.69
N ILE A 98 5.81 -3.83 3.40
CA ILE A 98 5.67 -4.95 4.33
C ILE A 98 7.05 -5.45 4.71
N GLN A 99 7.29 -5.54 6.02
CA GLN A 99 8.51 -6.11 6.54
C GLN A 99 8.38 -7.62 6.55
N ALA A 100 9.18 -8.29 5.73
CA ALA A 100 9.14 -9.74 5.64
C ALA A 100 10.55 -10.25 5.39
N ARG A 101 10.97 -11.22 6.18
CA ARG A 101 12.26 -11.87 6.04
C ARG A 101 13.41 -10.88 6.03
N GLY A 102 13.33 -9.89 6.91
CA GLY A 102 14.42 -8.95 7.12
C GLY A 102 14.46 -7.75 6.19
N HIS A 103 13.51 -7.64 5.28
CA HIS A 103 13.50 -6.54 4.32
C HIS A 103 12.12 -5.94 4.19
N ILE A 104 12.08 -4.66 3.81
CA ILE A 104 10.83 -4.01 3.45
C ILE A 104 10.52 -4.35 1.99
N ARG A 105 9.33 -4.87 1.75
CA ARG A 105 8.90 -5.28 0.42
C ARG A 105 7.73 -4.42 -0.02
N MET A 106 7.75 -4.00 -1.28
CA MET A 106 6.67 -3.20 -1.84
C MET A 106 5.68 -4.16 -2.50
N VAL A 107 4.47 -4.21 -1.96
CA VAL A 107 3.48 -5.18 -2.40
C VAL A 107 2.23 -4.46 -2.82
N ALA A 108 1.84 -4.61 -4.08
CA ALA A 108 0.64 -3.98 -4.59
C ALA A 108 -0.59 -4.56 -3.91
N ALA A 109 -1.58 -3.73 -3.69
CA ALA A 109 -2.78 -4.13 -2.96
C ALA A 109 -3.41 -5.43 -3.47
N PRO A 110 -3.53 -5.65 -4.79
CA PRO A 110 -4.15 -6.90 -5.25
C PRO A 110 -3.38 -8.16 -4.89
N LYS A 111 -2.13 -8.02 -4.47
CA LYS A 111 -1.34 -9.19 -4.10
C LYS A 111 -1.47 -9.55 -2.63
N ILE A 112 -2.19 -8.77 -1.84
CA ILE A 112 -2.45 -9.11 -0.45
C ILE A 112 -3.53 -10.18 -0.42
N LEU A 113 -3.24 -11.27 0.26
CA LEU A 113 -4.15 -12.41 0.32
C LEU A 113 -5.06 -12.37 1.53
N GLY A 114 -4.70 -11.60 2.54
CA GLY A 114 -5.53 -11.46 3.71
C GLY A 114 -4.73 -11.59 4.99
N ILE A 115 -5.43 -11.68 6.09
CA ILE A 115 -4.82 -11.81 7.40
C ILE A 115 -4.54 -13.28 7.64
N PRO A 116 -3.36 -13.63 8.17
CA PRO A 116 -3.07 -15.05 8.43
C PRO A 116 -4.06 -15.63 9.40
N THR A 117 -4.48 -16.85 9.10
CA THR A 117 -5.32 -17.59 10.02
C THR A 117 -4.42 -18.27 11.02
N ASN A 118 -4.50 -17.88 12.24
CA ASN A 118 -3.59 -18.39 13.22
C ASN A 118 -4.17 -19.42 14.13
N THR A 119 -5.43 -19.69 14.02
CA THR A 119 -6.07 -20.54 14.95
C THR A 119 -5.43 -21.89 15.06
N HIS A 120 -5.30 -22.55 13.93
CA HIS A 120 -4.68 -23.85 13.97
C HIS A 120 -3.21 -23.74 14.27
N ARG A 121 -2.59 -22.66 13.90
CA ARG A 121 -1.21 -22.48 14.19
C ARG A 121 -0.98 -22.40 15.68
N SER A 122 -1.77 -21.60 16.36
CA SER A 122 -1.60 -21.52 17.77
C SER A 122 -1.96 -22.83 18.45
N ALA A 123 -2.88 -23.57 17.91
CA ALA A 123 -3.25 -24.84 18.50
C ALA A 123 -2.19 -25.91 18.30
N ILE A 124 -1.46 -25.83 17.21
CA ILE A 124 -0.54 -26.89 16.87
C ILE A 124 0.85 -26.59 17.26
N TRP A 125 1.21 -25.43 17.13
CA TRP A 125 2.58 -25.08 17.20
C TRP A 125 2.99 -24.59 18.40
N GLU A 126 2.19 -24.34 19.03
CA GLU A 126 2.55 -23.93 20.02
C GLU A 126 2.81 -24.91 20.61
N HIS A 127 2.86 -25.58 20.16
CA HIS A 127 3.16 -26.34 20.27
C HIS A 127 3.72 -26.86 19.46
N GLY A 128 4.12 -27.01 19.07
CA GLY A 128 4.71 -27.31 18.37
C GLY A 128 4.98 -27.24 17.42
N TYR A 129 5.20 -27.36 17.32
CA TYR A 129 5.73 -27.15 16.33
C TYR A 129 6.07 -26.40 15.96
N GLU A 130 6.01 -25.84 16.31
CA GLU A 130 6.25 -24.96 16.15
C GLU A 130 6.87 -24.78 15.71
N ASP A 131 6.97 -25.00 15.79
CA ASP A 131 7.38 -24.62 15.41
C ASP A 131 7.96 -24.75 14.62
N PHE A 132 7.86 -25.00 14.39
CA PHE A 132 8.34 -25.01 13.58
C PHE A 132 8.67 -24.44 12.84
N GLU A 133 8.33 -24.06 12.80
CA GLU A 133 8.49 -23.44 12.51
C GLU A 133 8.96 -22.98 12.20
N GLU A 134 8.84 -22.86 12.24
CA GLU A 134 9.07 -22.35 12.38
C GLU A 134 9.55 -22.01 12.34
#